data_34bede0a61bc13136f6817014861ac9a
#
_entry.id   34bede0a61bc13136f6817014861ac9a
#
_cell.length_a   1.000
_cell.length_b   1.000
_cell.length_c   1.000
_cell.angle_alpha   90.00
_cell.angle_beta   90.00
_cell.angle_gamma   90.00
#
_symmetry.space_group_name_H-M   'P 1'
#
loop_
_entity.id
_entity.type
_entity.pdbx_description
1 polymer ?
#
loop_
_entity_poly.entity_id
_entity_poly.type
_entity_poly.pdbx_seq_one_letter_code
_entity_poly.pdbx_strand_id
1 'polypeptide(L)'
;MDPRSEVVIRQQDYLNGQVLLINAPNDQLAKNLPSQVQASVWTWNYADHQSFQSAGINSHFSVEFPQASFDQVVIFVPKSKELLNYILHVVVSQLKRDQSVFLVGEKKGGVERDAKQ
;
A
#
# COMPACT_ATOMS: atom_id res chain seq x y z
N MET A 1 -9.27 -1.52 13.94
CA MET A 1 -8.57 -1.39 12.65
C MET A 1 -8.57 0.07 12.22
N ASP A 2 -7.50 0.50 11.61
CA ASP A 2 -7.38 1.87 11.12
C ASP A 2 -8.48 2.15 10.09
N PRO A 3 -9.12 3.32 10.14
CA PRO A 3 -10.18 3.63 9.17
C PRO A 3 -9.72 3.49 7.71
N ARG A 4 -8.44 3.79 7.44
CA ARG A 4 -7.93 3.65 6.08
C ARG A 4 -7.92 2.18 5.66
N SER A 5 -7.59 1.30 6.59
CA SER A 5 -7.61 -0.14 6.30
C SER A 5 -9.04 -0.61 6.05
N GLU A 6 -10.00 -0.06 6.76
CA GLU A 6 -11.39 -0.42 6.53
C GLU A 6 -11.85 -0.02 5.14
N VAL A 7 -11.38 1.13 4.65
CA VAL A 7 -11.69 1.54 3.28
C VAL A 7 -11.17 0.52 2.30
N VAL A 8 -9.95 0.05 2.49
CA VAL A 8 -9.36 -0.95 1.60
C VAL A 8 -10.16 -2.24 1.64
N ILE A 9 -10.56 -2.68 2.83
CA ILE A 9 -11.35 -3.90 2.96
C ILE A 9 -12.67 -3.77 2.21
N ARG A 10 -13.32 -2.62 2.31
CA ARG A 10 -14.59 -2.42 1.61
C ARG A 10 -14.42 -2.42 0.10
N GLN A 11 -13.22 -2.10 -0.37
CA GLN A 11 -12.94 -2.05 -1.80
C GLN A 11 -12.12 -3.25 -2.25
N GLN A 12 -12.07 -4.30 -1.43
CA GLN A 12 -11.19 -5.42 -1.72
C GLN A 12 -11.52 -6.14 -3.03
N ASP A 13 -12.75 -5.98 -3.51
CA ASP A 13 -13.14 -6.61 -4.77
C ASP A 13 -12.37 -6.04 -5.96
N TYR A 14 -11.77 -4.87 -5.81
CA TYR A 14 -10.98 -4.27 -6.87
C TYR A 14 -9.52 -4.73 -6.81
N LEU A 15 -9.15 -5.50 -5.81
CA LEU A 15 -7.77 -5.94 -5.63
C LEU A 15 -7.61 -7.38 -6.07
N ASN A 16 -6.51 -7.64 -6.77
CA ASN A 16 -6.26 -8.97 -7.30
C ASN A 16 -4.79 -9.10 -7.62
N GLY A 17 -4.23 -10.27 -7.33
CA GLY A 17 -2.86 -10.56 -7.67
C GLY A 17 -1.87 -10.02 -6.67
N GLN A 18 -0.73 -9.56 -7.16
CA GLN A 18 0.34 -9.04 -6.31
C GLN A 18 0.08 -7.59 -6.01
N VAL A 19 -0.23 -7.29 -4.75
CA VAL A 19 -0.59 -5.94 -4.32
C VAL A 19 0.44 -5.43 -3.32
N LEU A 20 1.01 -4.27 -3.60
CA LEU A 20 1.95 -3.64 -2.68
C LEU A 20 1.22 -2.57 -1.88
N LEU A 21 1.29 -2.70 -0.56
CA LEU A 21 0.70 -1.72 0.35
C LEU A 21 1.81 -0.83 0.87
N ILE A 22 1.80 0.43 0.49
CA ILE A 22 2.86 1.37 0.84
C ILE A 22 2.40 2.20 2.03
N ASN A 23 3.22 2.21 3.08
CA ASN A 23 2.96 2.97 4.30
C ASN A 23 1.68 2.53 5.00
N ALA A 24 1.40 1.22 4.93
CA ALA A 24 0.18 0.68 5.52
C ALA A 24 0.21 0.75 7.04
N PRO A 25 -0.96 0.91 7.67
CA PRO A 25 -1.03 0.85 9.12
C PRO A 25 -0.62 -0.53 9.63
N ASN A 26 -0.04 -0.54 10.82
CA ASN A 26 0.35 -1.80 11.46
C ASN A 26 -0.87 -2.38 12.14
N ASP A 27 -1.71 -3.04 11.38
CA ASP A 27 -2.91 -3.67 11.89
C ASP A 27 -3.14 -4.98 11.13
N GLN A 28 -4.36 -5.47 11.12
CA GLN A 28 -4.67 -6.77 10.55
C GLN A 28 -5.03 -6.72 9.06
N LEU A 29 -4.86 -5.57 8.41
CA LEU A 29 -5.33 -5.41 7.04
C LEU A 29 -4.82 -6.51 6.10
N ALA A 30 -3.50 -6.69 6.07
CA ALA A 30 -2.92 -7.63 5.12
C ALA A 30 -3.41 -9.05 5.33
N LYS A 31 -3.73 -9.41 6.57
CA LYS A 31 -4.22 -10.74 6.88
C LYS A 31 -5.68 -10.92 6.53
N ASN A 32 -6.41 -9.81 6.42
CA ASN A 32 -7.85 -9.87 6.17
C ASN A 32 -8.22 -9.72 4.71
N LEU A 33 -7.24 -9.55 3.84
CA LEU A 33 -7.50 -9.47 2.42
C LEU A 33 -7.84 -10.86 1.87
N PRO A 34 -8.62 -10.92 0.79
CA PRO A 34 -9.03 -12.22 0.25
C PRO A 34 -7.84 -12.99 -0.32
N SER A 35 -8.04 -14.29 -0.50
CA SER A 35 -6.96 -15.16 -0.93
C SER A 35 -6.45 -14.84 -2.33
N GLN A 36 -7.25 -14.18 -3.14
CA GLN A 36 -6.82 -13.78 -4.48
C GLN A 36 -5.81 -12.65 -4.44
N VAL A 37 -5.61 -12.03 -3.28
CA VAL A 37 -4.68 -10.93 -3.12
C VAL A 37 -3.44 -11.44 -2.40
N GLN A 38 -2.29 -11.24 -3.01
CA GLN A 38 -1.02 -11.54 -2.38
C GLN A 38 -0.39 -10.23 -1.99
N ALA A 39 -0.52 -9.88 -0.71
CA ALA A 39 -0.15 -8.56 -0.22
C ALA A 39 1.30 -8.54 0.23
N SER A 40 1.98 -7.47 -0.13
CA SER A 40 3.30 -7.14 0.41
C SER A 40 3.22 -5.73 0.96
N VAL A 41 4.11 -5.41 1.90
CA VAL A 41 4.12 -4.11 2.55
C VAL A 41 5.46 -3.45 2.34
N TRP A 42 5.46 -2.15 2.08
CA TRP A 42 6.67 -1.34 2.03
C TRP A 42 6.54 -0.29 3.12
N THR A 43 7.44 -0.31 4.08
CA THR A 43 7.38 0.58 5.23
C THR A 43 8.75 1.16 5.51
N TRP A 44 8.76 2.33 6.14
CA TRP A 44 10.00 2.96 6.59
C TRP A 44 10.14 2.91 8.10
N ASN A 45 9.24 2.22 8.78
CA ASN A 45 9.27 2.08 10.24
C ASN A 45 9.73 0.65 10.56
N TYR A 46 10.86 0.56 11.25
CA TYR A 46 11.44 -0.76 11.52
C TYR A 46 10.56 -1.61 12.43
N ALA A 47 9.91 -0.99 13.41
CA ALA A 47 9.03 -1.73 14.30
C ALA A 47 7.85 -2.31 13.54
N ASP A 48 7.28 -1.54 12.62
CA ASP A 48 6.19 -2.02 11.79
C ASP A 48 6.68 -3.16 10.89
N HIS A 49 7.87 -3.00 10.34
CA HIS A 49 8.46 -4.03 9.49
C HIS A 49 8.57 -5.36 10.23
N GLN A 50 9.09 -5.30 11.45
CA GLN A 50 9.23 -6.51 12.26
C GLN A 50 7.86 -7.11 12.58
N SER A 51 6.88 -6.26 12.87
CA SER A 51 5.55 -6.73 13.20
C SER A 51 4.92 -7.44 12.01
N PHE A 52 5.07 -6.87 10.82
CA PHE A 52 4.53 -7.52 9.62
C PHE A 52 5.22 -8.85 9.38
N GLN A 53 6.53 -8.91 9.52
CA GLN A 53 7.25 -10.16 9.33
C GLN A 53 6.82 -11.23 10.34
N SER A 54 6.61 -10.83 11.58
CA SER A 54 6.17 -11.78 12.61
C SER A 54 4.78 -12.33 12.29
N ALA A 55 3.98 -11.54 11.59
CA ALA A 55 2.64 -11.98 11.21
C ALA A 55 2.64 -12.79 9.92
N GLY A 56 3.79 -13.04 9.33
CA GLY A 56 3.88 -13.79 8.09
C GLY A 56 3.62 -12.97 6.84
N ILE A 57 3.66 -11.65 6.96
CA ILE A 57 3.44 -10.75 5.84
C ILE A 57 4.78 -10.44 5.18
N ASN A 58 4.81 -10.46 3.85
CA ASN A 58 6.01 -10.07 3.11
C ASN A 58 6.21 -8.57 3.25
N SER A 59 7.26 -8.18 3.95
CA SER A 59 7.50 -6.77 4.28
C SER A 59 8.85 -6.32 3.76
N HIS A 60 8.89 -5.13 3.20
CA HIS A 60 10.11 -4.51 2.69
C HIS A 60 10.43 -3.27 3.53
N PHE A 61 11.65 -3.20 4.00
CA PHE A 61 12.13 -2.07 4.78
C PHE A 61 13.36 -1.52 4.07
N SER A 62 13.14 -0.51 3.24
CA SER A 62 14.21 0.03 2.41
C SER A 62 13.86 1.43 1.96
N VAL A 63 14.87 2.15 1.47
CA VAL A 63 14.63 3.48 0.91
C VAL A 63 14.30 3.40 -0.57
N GLU A 64 14.48 2.25 -1.19
CA GLU A 64 14.22 2.09 -2.60
C GLU A 64 13.01 1.21 -2.82
N PHE A 65 12.37 1.43 -3.96
CA PHE A 65 11.20 0.64 -4.33
C PHE A 65 11.55 -0.84 -4.35
N PRO A 66 10.69 -1.70 -3.77
CA PRO A 66 11.00 -3.13 -3.73
C PRO A 66 11.19 -3.72 -5.13
N GLN A 67 12.16 -4.59 -5.24
CA GLN A 67 12.51 -5.23 -6.52
C GLN A 67 11.60 -6.42 -6.76
N ALA A 68 10.35 -6.15 -7.10
CA ALA A 68 9.38 -7.20 -7.35
C ALA A 68 8.33 -6.67 -8.30
N SER A 69 7.62 -7.58 -8.93
CA SER A 69 6.52 -7.20 -9.81
C SER A 69 5.23 -7.12 -9.03
N PHE A 70 4.51 -6.04 -9.19
CA PHE A 70 3.22 -5.86 -8.54
C PHE A 70 2.19 -5.54 -9.60
N ASP A 71 0.99 -6.07 -9.39
CA ASP A 71 -0.13 -5.77 -10.30
C ASP A 71 -0.81 -4.48 -9.90
N GLN A 72 -0.84 -4.21 -8.61
CA GLN A 72 -1.51 -3.02 -8.07
C GLN A 72 -0.71 -2.48 -6.91
N VAL A 73 -0.85 -1.19 -6.67
CA VAL A 73 -0.19 -0.52 -5.56
C VAL A 73 -1.23 0.28 -4.80
N VAL A 74 -1.25 0.14 -3.48
CA VAL A 74 -2.12 0.92 -2.62
C VAL A 74 -1.24 1.79 -1.75
N ILE A 75 -1.40 3.09 -1.86
CA ILE A 75 -0.59 4.05 -1.12
C ILE A 75 -1.43 4.65 0.01
N PHE A 76 -1.00 4.41 1.24
CA PHE A 76 -1.60 5.05 2.39
C PHE A 76 -0.91 6.40 2.55
N VAL A 77 -1.63 7.45 2.26
CA VAL A 77 -1.04 8.78 2.15
C VAL A 77 -0.38 9.18 3.46
N PRO A 78 0.92 9.49 3.45
CA PRO A 78 1.60 9.89 4.66
C PRO A 78 1.27 11.34 5.00
N LYS A 79 1.62 11.73 6.23
CA LYS A 79 1.40 13.11 6.65
C LYS A 79 2.40 14.06 6.01
N SER A 80 3.56 13.55 5.64
CA SER A 80 4.58 14.37 5.01
C SER A 80 4.32 14.46 3.51
N LYS A 81 4.17 15.68 3.01
CA LYS A 81 4.00 15.89 1.58
C LYS A 81 5.25 15.48 0.81
N GLU A 82 6.40 15.68 1.41
CA GLU A 82 7.65 15.32 0.76
C GLU A 82 7.75 13.82 0.58
N LEU A 83 7.36 13.07 1.59
CA LEU A 83 7.37 11.62 1.47
C LEU A 83 6.35 11.17 0.44
N LEU A 84 5.18 11.77 0.43
CA LEU A 84 4.17 11.41 -0.57
C LEU A 84 4.69 11.68 -1.98
N ASN A 85 5.33 12.82 -2.19
CA ASN A 85 5.87 13.15 -3.50
C ASN A 85 6.94 12.15 -3.91
N TYR A 86 7.77 11.73 -2.98
CA TYR A 86 8.78 10.72 -3.27
C TYR A 86 8.13 9.41 -3.67
N ILE A 87 7.13 8.98 -2.90
CA ILE A 87 6.44 7.73 -3.19
C ILE A 87 5.81 7.78 -4.58
N LEU A 88 5.11 8.86 -4.87
CA LEU A 88 4.44 8.97 -6.16
C LEU A 88 5.43 8.95 -7.30
N HIS A 89 6.54 9.66 -7.14
CA HIS A 89 7.57 9.70 -8.17
C HIS A 89 8.12 8.30 -8.44
N VAL A 90 8.44 7.58 -7.37
CA VAL A 90 9.03 6.25 -7.51
C VAL A 90 8.02 5.27 -8.11
N VAL A 91 6.78 5.34 -7.62
CA VAL A 91 5.75 4.41 -8.09
C VAL A 91 5.48 4.63 -9.57
N VAL A 92 5.32 5.89 -9.98
CA VAL A 92 5.03 6.18 -11.37
C VAL A 92 6.14 5.70 -12.27
N SER A 93 7.40 5.85 -11.82
CA SER A 93 8.53 5.44 -12.64
C SER A 93 8.65 3.92 -12.76
N GLN A 94 8.04 3.17 -11.84
CA GLN A 94 8.14 1.71 -11.83
C GLN A 94 6.91 1.01 -12.39
N LEU A 95 5.81 1.73 -12.54
CA LEU A 95 4.58 1.11 -12.98
C LEU A 95 4.55 0.92 -14.48
N LYS A 96 3.90 -0.14 -14.88
CA LYS A 96 3.62 -0.38 -16.28
C LYS A 96 2.23 0.13 -16.60
N ARG A 97 1.92 0.14 -17.88
CA ARG A 97 0.74 0.81 -18.39
C ARG A 97 -0.57 0.30 -17.77
N ASP A 98 -0.67 -0.97 -17.55
CA ASP A 98 -1.93 -1.57 -17.12
C ASP A 98 -1.97 -1.86 -15.62
N GLN A 99 -1.08 -1.26 -14.86
CA GLN A 99 -1.09 -1.41 -13.42
C GLN A 99 -1.89 -0.29 -12.77
N SER A 100 -2.48 -0.59 -11.62
CA SER A 100 -3.37 0.34 -10.93
C SER A 100 -2.74 0.88 -9.66
N VAL A 101 -3.02 2.14 -9.36
CA VAL A 101 -2.57 2.79 -8.14
C VAL A 101 -3.78 3.35 -7.41
N PHE A 102 -3.88 3.03 -6.13
CA PHE A 102 -4.95 3.54 -5.27
C PHE A 102 -4.34 4.38 -4.17
N LEU A 103 -4.97 5.52 -3.88
CA LEU A 103 -4.54 6.40 -2.80
C LEU A 103 -5.58 6.37 -1.70
N VAL A 104 -5.13 6.13 -0.48
CA VAL A 104 -6.01 6.07 0.67
C VAL A 104 -5.56 7.09 1.69
N GLY A 105 -6.43 8.06 1.99
CA GLY A 105 -6.10 9.11 2.93
C GLY A 105 -6.83 8.94 4.25
N GLU A 106 -6.43 9.74 5.23
CA GLU A 106 -7.08 9.73 6.53
C GLU A 106 -8.41 10.44 6.52
N LYS A 107 -8.62 11.29 5.55
CA LYS A 107 -9.85 12.03 5.51
C LYS A 107 -11.01 11.11 5.24
N LYS A 108 -12.13 11.46 5.80
CA LYS A 108 -13.32 10.73 5.45
C LYS A 108 -13.53 10.85 3.97
N GLY A 109 -14.10 9.87 3.39
CA GLY A 109 -14.20 9.83 1.95
C GLY A 109 -13.33 8.78 1.36
N GLY A 110 -12.28 8.43 2.08
CA GLY A 110 -11.50 7.28 1.71
C GLY A 110 -10.62 7.47 0.50
N VAL A 111 -10.87 6.71 -0.52
CA VAL A 111 -9.97 6.65 -1.65
C VAL A 111 -10.08 7.89 -2.52
N GLU A 112 -8.93 8.48 -2.83
CA GLU A 112 -8.85 9.61 -3.73
C GLU A 112 -8.56 9.13 -5.11
N ARG A 113 -9.17 9.76 -6.08
CA ARG A 113 -8.92 9.42 -7.46
C ARG A 113 -8.00 10.42 -8.11
N ASP A 114 -6.93 10.70 -7.43
CA ASP A 114 -5.99 11.72 -7.85
C ASP A 114 -4.88 11.21 -8.73
N ALA A 115 -4.96 9.98 -9.11
CA ALA A 115 -3.89 9.41 -9.92
C ALA A 115 -3.66 10.19 -11.19
N LYS A 116 -4.66 10.87 -11.65
CA LYS A 116 -4.53 11.63 -12.87
C LYS A 116 -3.96 13.01 -12.68
N GLN A 117 -3.67 13.39 -11.50
CA GLN A 117 -3.14 14.72 -11.25
C GLN A 117 -1.67 14.80 -11.38
#